data_347fbe51822044020388ca1d2a7283c6
#
_entry.id   347fbe51822044020388ca1d2a7283c6
#
_cell.length_a   1.000
_cell.length_b   1.000
_cell.length_c   1.000
_cell.angle_alpha   90.00
_cell.angle_beta   90.00
_cell.angle_gamma   90.00
#
_symmetry.space_group_name_H-M   'P 1'
#
loop_
_entity.id
_entity.type
_entity.pdbx_description
1 polymer ?
#
loop_
_entity_poly.entity_id
_entity_poly.type
_entity_poly.pdbx_seq_one_letter_code
_entity_poly.pdbx_strand_id
1 'polypeptide(L)'
;MRQWTATHLAKLARMASKMAGKKGTDLPGQVARRVDKNILRNLAQEVDEIVFISGTNGKTTTSNLIGHTLRANHIDIVHNNEGANMAAGITSAFILQSKPETKIAVIEIDEGSIPRVMKEVTPTMMVFTNFFRDQMDRFGEIDIMVENICLLYTSDAAADSLR
;
A
#
# COMPACT_ATOMS: atom_id res chain seq x y z
N MET A 1 1.79 22.80 -2.77
CA MET A 1 3.15 22.93 -3.38
C MET A 1 4.05 21.73 -3.07
N ARG A 2 4.21 21.28 -1.83
CA ARG A 2 5.10 20.15 -1.48
C ARG A 2 4.75 18.83 -2.19
N GLN A 3 3.48 18.45 -2.25
CA GLN A 3 3.03 17.23 -2.93
C GLN A 3 3.41 17.23 -4.42
N TRP A 4 3.18 18.33 -5.13
CA TRP A 4 3.54 18.48 -6.53
C TRP A 4 5.05 18.29 -6.75
N THR A 5 5.87 18.96 -5.93
CA THR A 5 7.35 18.84 -6.01
C THR A 5 7.79 17.41 -5.70
N ALA A 6 7.24 16.79 -4.67
CA ALA A 6 7.55 15.41 -4.28
C ALA A 6 7.22 14.41 -5.41
N THR A 7 6.06 14.56 -6.03
CA THR A 7 5.62 13.72 -7.16
C THR A 7 6.54 13.86 -8.38
N HIS A 8 6.95 15.08 -8.74
CA HIS A 8 7.82 15.28 -9.89
C HIS A 8 9.23 14.75 -9.66
N LEU A 9 9.81 14.98 -8.48
CA LEU A 9 11.12 14.42 -8.12
C LEU A 9 11.09 12.89 -8.09
N ALA A 10 10.01 12.30 -7.60
CA ALA A 10 9.82 10.85 -7.62
C ALA A 10 9.75 10.28 -9.05
N LYS A 11 9.05 10.95 -9.96
CA LYS A 11 8.99 10.54 -11.37
C LYS A 11 10.36 10.65 -12.04
N LEU A 12 11.14 11.69 -11.76
CA LEU A 12 12.52 11.83 -12.24
C LEU A 12 13.42 10.72 -11.68
N ALA A 13 13.30 10.40 -10.38
CA ALA A 13 14.04 9.30 -9.76
C ALA A 13 13.69 7.95 -10.40
N ARG A 14 12.43 7.72 -10.79
CA ARG A 14 12.03 6.53 -11.56
C ARG A 14 12.72 6.45 -12.91
N MET A 15 12.76 7.57 -13.64
CA MET A 15 13.43 7.63 -14.95
C MET A 15 14.93 7.33 -14.83
N ALA A 16 15.60 7.95 -13.86
CA ALA A 16 17.03 7.71 -13.61
C ALA A 16 17.31 6.25 -13.22
N SER A 17 16.46 5.66 -12.37
CA SER A 17 16.59 4.25 -11.99
C SER A 17 16.42 3.29 -13.16
N LYS A 18 15.47 3.56 -14.07
CA LYS A 18 15.27 2.76 -15.27
C LYS A 18 16.48 2.87 -16.22
N MET A 19 17.04 4.05 -16.40
CA MET A 19 18.26 4.27 -17.22
C MET A 19 19.47 3.52 -16.64
N ALA A 20 19.54 3.37 -15.32
CA ALA A 20 20.58 2.60 -14.64
C ALA A 20 20.31 1.07 -14.61
N GLY A 21 19.31 0.57 -15.33
CA GLY A 21 18.98 -0.86 -15.43
C GLY A 21 18.40 -1.48 -14.14
N LYS A 22 18.02 -0.65 -13.16
CA LYS A 22 17.47 -1.13 -11.88
C LYS A 22 15.95 -1.12 -11.92
N LYS A 23 15.29 -2.15 -11.36
CA LYS A 23 13.82 -2.18 -11.21
C LYS A 23 13.30 -1.03 -10.34
N GLY A 24 14.04 -0.62 -9.32
CA GLY A 24 13.84 0.59 -8.49
C GLY A 24 12.39 0.90 -8.13
N THR A 25 11.61 -0.12 -7.75
CA THR A 25 10.18 0.01 -7.44
C THR A 25 9.91 0.92 -6.24
N ASP A 26 10.82 0.94 -5.27
CA ASP A 26 10.67 1.70 -4.03
C ASP A 26 11.30 3.10 -4.09
N LEU A 27 12.25 3.32 -5.00
CA LEU A 27 13.02 4.57 -5.06
C LEU A 27 12.15 5.82 -5.22
N PRO A 28 11.14 5.85 -6.11
CA PRO A 28 10.24 7.00 -6.24
C PRO A 28 9.56 7.37 -4.92
N GLY A 29 9.03 6.38 -4.23
CA GLY A 29 8.37 6.59 -2.94
C GLY A 29 9.34 7.02 -1.84
N GLN A 30 10.56 6.48 -1.80
CA GLN A 30 11.57 6.93 -0.86
C GLN A 30 11.91 8.41 -1.06
N VAL A 31 12.11 8.84 -2.30
CA VAL A 31 12.40 10.25 -2.63
C VAL A 31 11.22 11.13 -2.25
N ALA A 32 10.01 10.77 -2.65
CA ALA A 32 8.81 11.54 -2.35
C ALA A 32 8.58 11.70 -0.84
N ARG A 33 8.73 10.63 -0.06
CA ARG A 33 8.54 10.64 1.40
C ARG A 33 9.62 11.43 2.15
N ARG A 34 10.80 11.64 1.56
CA ARG A 34 11.82 12.57 2.12
C ARG A 34 11.44 14.04 1.92
N VAL A 35 10.78 14.34 0.80
CA VAL A 35 10.34 15.71 0.46
C VAL A 35 9.04 16.06 1.19
N ASP A 36 8.08 15.12 1.20
CA ASP A 36 6.79 15.28 1.87
C ASP A 36 6.43 14.02 2.66
N LYS A 37 6.45 14.14 3.99
CA LYS A 37 6.14 13.02 4.89
C LYS A 37 4.67 12.59 4.83
N ASN A 38 3.78 13.47 4.39
CA ASN A 38 2.35 13.20 4.30
C ASN A 38 1.91 12.78 2.90
N ILE A 39 2.85 12.59 1.95
CA ILE A 39 2.55 12.33 0.54
C ILE A 39 1.63 11.12 0.36
N LEU A 40 1.89 10.02 1.09
CA LEU A 40 1.07 8.81 0.98
C LEU A 40 -0.37 9.06 1.47
N ARG A 41 -0.52 9.73 2.60
CA ARG A 41 -1.85 10.10 3.14
C ARG A 41 -2.63 10.95 2.14
N ASN A 42 -1.98 11.99 1.58
CA ASN A 42 -2.65 12.89 0.64
C ASN A 42 -3.08 12.16 -0.64
N LEU A 43 -2.21 11.29 -1.19
CA LEU A 43 -2.54 10.51 -2.39
C LEU A 43 -3.62 9.46 -2.13
N ALA A 44 -3.63 8.85 -0.95
CA ALA A 44 -4.65 7.88 -0.57
C ALA A 44 -6.04 8.50 -0.43
N GLN A 45 -6.14 9.77 -0.06
CA GLN A 45 -7.41 10.51 0.01
C GLN A 45 -8.01 10.83 -1.37
N GLU A 46 -7.24 10.67 -2.44
CA GLU A 46 -7.72 10.90 -3.82
C GLU A 46 -8.46 9.68 -4.40
N VAL A 47 -8.44 8.53 -3.72
CA VAL A 47 -9.16 7.31 -4.12
C VAL A 47 -10.27 7.00 -3.12
N ASP A 48 -11.37 6.43 -3.64
CA ASP A 48 -12.58 6.18 -2.84
C ASP A 48 -12.49 4.84 -2.08
N GLU A 49 -11.85 3.83 -2.69
CA GLU A 49 -11.76 2.47 -2.15
C GLU A 49 -10.32 2.00 -2.08
N ILE A 50 -9.88 1.53 -0.93
CA ILE A 50 -8.55 0.99 -0.70
C ILE A 50 -8.66 -0.41 -0.11
N VAL A 51 -8.23 -1.40 -0.89
CA VAL A 51 -8.19 -2.81 -0.47
C VAL A 51 -6.76 -3.18 -0.13
N PHE A 52 -6.50 -3.52 1.13
CA PHE A 52 -5.23 -4.09 1.56
C PHE A 52 -5.29 -5.62 1.49
N ILE A 53 -4.24 -6.22 0.94
CA ILE A 53 -4.08 -7.68 0.84
C ILE A 53 -2.82 -8.07 1.58
N SER A 54 -2.97 -8.86 2.62
CA SER A 54 -1.88 -9.33 3.47
C SER A 54 -1.98 -10.82 3.76
N GLY A 55 -1.02 -11.36 4.51
CA GLY A 55 -0.90 -12.76 4.88
C GLY A 55 0.43 -13.37 4.48
N THR A 56 0.80 -14.50 5.03
CA THR A 56 2.12 -15.12 4.84
C THR A 56 2.35 -15.54 3.39
N ASN A 57 1.39 -16.24 2.79
CA ASN A 57 1.47 -16.75 1.42
C ASN A 57 0.26 -16.30 0.58
N GLY A 58 0.45 -16.17 -0.73
CA GLY A 58 -0.61 -15.89 -1.68
C GLY A 58 -0.97 -14.40 -1.84
N LYS A 59 -0.34 -13.48 -1.11
CA LYS A 59 -0.57 -12.02 -1.23
C LYS A 59 -0.51 -11.54 -2.68
N THR A 60 0.63 -11.77 -3.32
CA THR A 60 0.88 -11.33 -4.71
C THR A 60 -0.07 -12.00 -5.70
N THR A 61 -0.37 -13.28 -5.52
CA THR A 61 -1.31 -14.01 -6.39
C THR A 61 -2.71 -13.42 -6.28
N THR A 62 -3.20 -13.22 -5.05
CA THR A 62 -4.53 -12.67 -4.80
C THR A 62 -4.64 -11.23 -5.28
N SER A 63 -3.64 -10.40 -4.98
CA SER A 63 -3.58 -8.99 -5.41
C SER A 63 -3.57 -8.87 -6.93
N ASN A 64 -2.77 -9.71 -7.61
CA ASN A 64 -2.73 -9.75 -9.07
C ASN A 64 -4.06 -10.25 -9.67
N LEU A 65 -4.69 -11.27 -9.09
CA LEU A 65 -5.97 -11.78 -9.57
C LEU A 65 -7.04 -10.66 -9.51
N ILE A 66 -7.17 -9.99 -8.37
CA ILE A 66 -8.11 -8.87 -8.22
C ILE A 66 -7.75 -7.74 -9.18
N GLY A 67 -6.48 -7.34 -9.23
CA GLY A 67 -6.02 -6.26 -10.08
C GLY A 67 -6.23 -6.53 -11.58
N HIS A 68 -5.98 -7.75 -12.05
CA HIS A 68 -6.25 -8.15 -13.43
C HIS A 68 -7.74 -8.18 -13.74
N THR A 69 -8.57 -8.68 -12.82
CA THR A 69 -10.02 -8.72 -12.99
C THR A 69 -10.61 -7.31 -13.13
N LEU A 70 -10.17 -6.37 -12.28
CA LEU A 70 -10.65 -4.99 -12.36
C LEU A 70 -10.22 -4.32 -13.68
N ARG A 71 -8.95 -4.48 -14.07
CA ARG A 71 -8.46 -3.93 -15.35
C ARG A 71 -9.14 -4.55 -16.58
N ALA A 72 -9.46 -5.85 -16.55
CA ALA A 72 -10.21 -6.51 -17.62
C ALA A 72 -11.63 -5.93 -17.78
N ASN A 73 -12.17 -5.34 -16.73
CA ASN A 73 -13.43 -4.60 -16.74
C ASN A 73 -13.25 -3.09 -16.95
N HIS A 74 -12.09 -2.66 -17.48
CA HIS A 74 -11.77 -1.26 -17.78
C HIS A 74 -11.78 -0.33 -16.56
N ILE A 75 -11.52 -0.87 -15.35
CA ILE A 75 -11.39 -0.09 -14.13
C ILE A 75 -9.92 0.24 -13.90
N ASP A 76 -9.60 1.53 -13.90
CA ASP A 76 -8.27 2.02 -13.54
C ASP A 76 -8.03 1.87 -12.03
N ILE A 77 -6.91 1.29 -11.67
CA ILE A 77 -6.54 1.03 -10.28
C ILE A 77 -5.10 1.44 -9.97
N VAL A 78 -4.84 1.83 -8.72
CA VAL A 78 -3.49 1.82 -8.15
C VAL A 78 -3.18 0.40 -7.67
N HIS A 79 -2.05 -0.16 -8.08
CA HIS A 79 -1.67 -1.52 -7.74
C HIS A 79 -0.15 -1.69 -7.64
N ASN A 80 0.37 -2.12 -6.51
CA ASN A 80 1.80 -2.36 -6.31
C ASN A 80 2.22 -3.80 -6.68
N ASN A 81 1.91 -4.21 -7.88
CA ASN A 81 2.07 -5.59 -8.41
C ASN A 81 3.53 -6.10 -8.52
N GLU A 82 4.52 -5.28 -8.26
CA GLU A 82 5.94 -5.65 -8.34
C GLU A 82 6.53 -6.09 -6.98
N GLY A 83 5.70 -6.43 -5.99
CA GLY A 83 6.14 -6.92 -4.68
C GLY A 83 6.70 -5.83 -3.76
N ALA A 84 6.52 -4.57 -4.09
CA ALA A 84 6.92 -3.44 -3.26
C ALA A 84 5.85 -3.17 -2.18
N ASN A 85 5.80 -4.03 -1.16
CA ASN A 85 4.74 -4.13 -0.16
C ASN A 85 5.00 -3.36 1.15
N MET A 86 6.02 -2.51 1.15
CA MET A 86 6.32 -1.57 2.24
C MET A 86 5.87 -0.15 1.88
N ALA A 87 5.83 0.74 2.88
CA ALA A 87 5.35 2.12 2.73
C ALA A 87 5.95 2.89 1.53
N ALA A 88 7.23 2.71 1.23
CA ALA A 88 7.88 3.36 0.08
C ALA A 88 7.36 2.82 -1.26
N GLY A 89 7.22 1.50 -1.39
CA GLY A 89 6.68 0.87 -2.60
C GLY A 89 5.22 1.23 -2.83
N ILE A 90 4.41 1.21 -1.77
CA ILE A 90 3.02 1.66 -1.81
C ILE A 90 2.94 3.13 -2.29
N THR A 91 3.76 4.01 -1.70
CA THR A 91 3.84 5.42 -2.14
C THR A 91 4.24 5.54 -3.62
N SER A 92 5.19 4.70 -4.07
CA SER A 92 5.57 4.67 -5.50
C SER A 92 4.40 4.29 -6.39
N ALA A 93 3.61 3.28 -6.02
CA ALA A 93 2.45 2.84 -6.79
C ALA A 93 1.43 3.98 -6.93
N PHE A 94 1.09 4.67 -5.85
CA PHE A 94 0.20 5.83 -5.90
C PHE A 94 0.74 6.92 -6.81
N ILE A 95 2.01 7.34 -6.66
CA ILE A 95 2.60 8.41 -7.50
C ILE A 95 2.61 8.07 -8.98
N LEU A 96 2.84 6.81 -9.33
CA LEU A 96 3.06 6.39 -10.71
C LEU A 96 1.78 5.97 -11.44
N GLN A 97 0.73 5.61 -10.73
CA GLN A 97 -0.47 5.01 -11.30
C GLN A 97 -1.76 5.81 -11.02
N SER A 98 -1.79 6.69 -10.00
CA SER A 98 -2.96 7.53 -9.77
C SER A 98 -3.20 8.47 -10.94
N LYS A 99 -4.44 8.54 -11.36
CA LYS A 99 -5.01 9.47 -12.32
C LYS A 99 -6.28 10.09 -11.71
N PRO A 100 -6.79 11.20 -12.22
CA PRO A 100 -8.00 11.83 -11.68
C PRO A 100 -9.23 10.88 -11.63
N GLU A 101 -9.30 9.95 -12.57
CA GLU A 101 -10.36 8.95 -12.68
C GLU A 101 -10.14 7.70 -11.83
N THR A 102 -8.93 7.49 -11.26
CA THR A 102 -8.64 6.29 -10.47
C THR A 102 -9.31 6.38 -9.10
N LYS A 103 -10.25 5.47 -8.86
CA LYS A 103 -11.06 5.43 -7.62
C LYS A 103 -10.74 4.26 -6.71
N ILE A 104 -10.00 3.28 -7.17
CA ILE A 104 -9.71 2.03 -6.45
C ILE A 104 -8.21 1.83 -6.33
N ALA A 105 -7.74 1.46 -5.15
CA ALA A 105 -6.39 0.97 -4.90
C ALA A 105 -6.43 -0.47 -4.39
N VAL A 106 -5.66 -1.35 -5.03
CA VAL A 106 -5.45 -2.74 -4.61
C VAL A 106 -4.00 -2.88 -4.19
N ILE A 107 -3.77 -2.96 -2.90
CA ILE A 107 -2.44 -2.83 -2.31
C ILE A 107 -2.04 -4.11 -1.59
N GLU A 108 -0.99 -4.76 -2.09
CA GLU A 108 -0.28 -5.77 -1.33
C GLU A 108 0.51 -5.11 -0.21
N ILE A 109 0.37 -5.59 1.02
CA ILE A 109 1.07 -5.06 2.18
C ILE A 109 1.71 -6.19 2.99
N ASP A 110 2.96 -5.97 3.39
CA ASP A 110 3.66 -6.86 4.32
C ASP A 110 3.07 -6.71 5.73
N GLU A 111 2.91 -7.83 6.43
CA GLU A 111 2.26 -7.90 7.74
C GLU A 111 2.90 -6.95 8.75
N GLY A 112 4.22 -6.92 8.81
CA GLY A 112 4.98 -6.03 9.70
C GLY A 112 4.87 -4.55 9.34
N SER A 113 4.41 -4.24 8.11
CA SER A 113 4.21 -2.86 7.63
C SER A 113 2.81 -2.31 7.93
N ILE A 114 1.82 -3.17 8.22
CA ILE A 114 0.42 -2.79 8.45
C ILE A 114 0.29 -1.69 9.50
N PRO A 115 0.79 -1.83 10.73
CA PRO A 115 0.58 -0.82 11.76
C PRO A 115 1.18 0.55 11.41
N ARG A 116 2.24 0.53 10.61
CA ARG A 116 2.91 1.77 10.17
C ARG A 116 2.17 2.45 9.04
N VAL A 117 1.70 1.68 8.05
CA VAL A 117 1.00 2.22 6.88
C VAL A 117 -0.39 2.69 7.27
N MET A 118 -1.09 2.00 8.16
CA MET A 118 -2.42 2.40 8.65
C MET A 118 -2.44 3.71 9.43
N LYS A 119 -1.30 4.20 9.91
CA LYS A 119 -1.20 5.58 10.46
C LYS A 119 -1.34 6.67 9.38
N GLU A 120 -1.18 6.30 8.13
CA GLU A 120 -1.21 7.22 6.99
C GLU A 120 -2.38 6.94 6.04
N VAL A 121 -2.83 5.68 5.96
CA VAL A 121 -3.87 5.22 5.03
C VAL A 121 -4.84 4.32 5.77
N THR A 122 -6.11 4.66 5.76
CA THR A 122 -7.18 3.80 6.27
C THR A 122 -7.76 3.00 5.10
N PRO A 123 -7.64 1.67 5.09
CA PRO A 123 -8.24 0.85 4.04
C PRO A 123 -9.76 0.74 4.26
N THR A 124 -10.52 0.66 3.16
CA THR A 124 -11.96 0.35 3.21
C THR A 124 -12.20 -1.14 3.35
N MET A 125 -11.22 -1.97 2.96
CA MET A 125 -11.28 -3.43 3.10
C MET A 125 -9.89 -4.00 3.36
N MET A 126 -9.82 -5.03 4.22
CA MET A 126 -8.62 -5.84 4.42
C MET A 126 -8.91 -7.29 4.08
N VAL A 127 -8.04 -7.89 3.27
CA VAL A 127 -8.07 -9.30 2.89
C VAL A 127 -6.84 -9.99 3.46
N PHE A 128 -7.05 -10.97 4.29
CA PHE A 128 -5.99 -11.83 4.80
C PHE A 128 -6.07 -13.20 4.13
N THR A 129 -5.03 -13.58 3.40
CA THR A 129 -4.99 -14.86 2.67
C THR A 129 -4.81 -16.04 3.62
N ASN A 130 -3.85 -15.93 4.51
CA ASN A 130 -3.54 -16.91 5.55
C ASN A 130 -2.49 -16.36 6.51
N PHE A 131 -2.38 -17.00 7.67
CA PHE A 131 -1.30 -16.81 8.62
C PHE A 131 -0.64 -18.15 8.88
N PHE A 132 0.56 -18.36 8.36
CA PHE A 132 1.36 -19.52 8.66
C PHE A 132 2.55 -19.15 9.54
N ARG A 133 2.88 -20.05 10.45
CA ARG A 133 4.14 -20.03 11.17
C ARG A 133 5.27 -20.33 10.21
N ASP A 134 5.85 -19.33 9.61
CA ASP A 134 7.09 -19.47 8.89
C ASP A 134 8.23 -19.28 9.91
N GLN A 135 8.87 -20.42 10.30
CA GLN A 135 9.98 -20.53 11.24
C GLN A 135 9.66 -20.29 12.74
N MET A 136 10.12 -21.22 13.58
CA MET A 136 9.83 -21.35 15.02
C MET A 136 10.21 -20.14 15.90
N ASP A 137 10.89 -19.14 15.35
CA ASP A 137 11.43 -18.00 16.09
C ASP A 137 10.47 -16.80 16.22
N ARG A 138 9.27 -16.86 15.61
CA ARG A 138 8.31 -15.74 15.56
C ARG A 138 7.02 -15.96 16.36
N PHE A 139 7.06 -16.78 17.38
CA PHE A 139 5.87 -17.18 18.13
C PHE A 139 5.10 -16.01 18.79
N GLY A 140 5.80 -14.96 19.21
CA GLY A 140 5.19 -13.78 19.81
C GLY A 140 4.69 -12.73 18.79
N GLU A 141 5.20 -12.77 17.56
CA GLU A 141 4.90 -11.74 16.56
C GLU A 141 3.52 -11.89 15.93
N ILE A 142 3.03 -13.11 15.73
CA ILE A 142 1.70 -13.35 15.11
C ILE A 142 0.59 -12.91 16.05
N ASP A 143 0.65 -13.28 17.31
CA ASP A 143 -0.37 -12.92 18.30
C ASP A 143 -0.41 -11.40 18.49
N ILE A 144 0.74 -10.77 18.64
CA ILE A 144 0.87 -9.31 18.74
C ILE A 144 0.36 -8.62 17.45
N MET A 145 0.63 -9.19 16.29
CA MET A 145 0.20 -8.65 15.02
C MET A 145 -1.31 -8.76 14.84
N VAL A 146 -1.90 -9.91 15.16
CA VAL A 146 -3.35 -10.12 15.14
C VAL A 146 -4.04 -9.18 16.13
N GLU A 147 -3.50 -9.06 17.34
CA GLU A 147 -4.02 -8.13 18.35
C GLU A 147 -3.95 -6.67 17.87
N ASN A 148 -2.82 -6.24 17.30
CA ASN A 148 -2.67 -4.90 16.74
C ASN A 148 -3.62 -4.63 15.57
N ILE A 149 -3.85 -5.61 14.69
CA ILE A 149 -4.79 -5.49 13.57
C ILE A 149 -6.22 -5.41 14.10
N CYS A 150 -6.59 -6.27 15.06
CA CYS A 150 -7.90 -6.24 15.70
C CYS A 150 -8.15 -4.90 16.41
N LEU A 151 -7.18 -4.39 17.16
CA LEU A 151 -7.27 -3.10 17.85
C LEU A 151 -7.41 -1.93 16.87
N LEU A 152 -6.66 -1.92 15.77
CA LEU A 152 -6.78 -0.88 14.74
C LEU A 152 -8.16 -0.90 14.08
N TYR A 153 -8.67 -2.09 13.75
CA TYR A 153 -9.97 -2.24 13.09
C TYR A 153 -11.14 -1.90 14.04
N THR A 154 -11.05 -2.27 15.31
CA THR A 154 -12.10 -1.98 16.30
C THR A 154 -12.10 -0.54 16.79
N SER A 155 -10.94 0.13 16.84
CA SER A 155 -10.86 1.54 17.21
C SER A 155 -11.49 2.45 16.16
N ASP A 156 -11.31 2.14 14.87
CA ASP A 156 -11.92 2.90 13.77
C ASP A 156 -13.42 2.64 13.67
N ALA A 157 -13.87 1.39 13.85
CA ALA A 157 -15.30 1.06 13.91
C ALA A 157 -16.02 1.72 15.10
N ALA A 158 -15.33 1.88 16.24
CA ALA A 158 -15.86 2.59 17.40
C ALA A 158 -15.96 4.11 17.16
N ALA A 159 -15.04 4.69 16.39
CA ALA A 159 -15.08 6.10 16.04
C ALA A 159 -16.21 6.45 15.04
N ASP A 160 -16.54 5.54 14.12
CA ASP A 160 -17.64 5.73 13.16
C ASP A 160 -19.03 5.53 13.79
N SER A 161 -19.14 4.71 14.84
CA SER A 161 -20.41 4.51 15.56
C SER A 161 -20.81 5.71 16.45
N LEU A 162 -19.93 6.69 16.60
CA LEU A 162 -20.16 7.92 17.39
C LEU A 162 -20.43 9.17 16.52
N ARG A 163 -20.56 9.01 15.21
CA ARG A 163 -20.98 10.04 14.26
C ARG A 163 -22.41 9.80 13.78
#